data_527ae23c0547dc671d619c84c7e0687b
#
_entry.id   527ae23c0547dc671d619c84c7e0687b
#
_cell.length_a   1.000
_cell.length_b   1.000
_cell.length_c   1.000
_cell.angle_alpha   90.00
_cell.angle_beta   90.00
_cell.angle_gamma   90.00
#
_symmetry.space_group_name_H-M   'P 1'
#
loop_
_entity.id
_entity.type
_entity.pdbx_description
1 polymer ?
#
loop_
_entity_poly.entity_id
_entity_poly.type
_entity_poly.pdbx_seq_one_letter_code
_entity_poly.pdbx_strand_id
1 'polypeptide(L)'
;MRTFFISLFILLWSAPAYADCKKEEVCKMMKKLGHFAILDKCPDAGALLIECKKTSNKVMEELSEPSFVDNGDGTITDANNKLIWHKSGIYKKFSLRKAKAYAATAKEGGIGGWRVPTLPELKTLLQTKKILNATGKKAWIHPLFTDDGDYYYWTTTTCDDVSFIVDRYQKKICHQGEGGAWLVHFKIGAIIWHFVKSENFYVWLVKNAS
;
A
#
# COMPACT_ATOMS: atom_id res chain seq x y z
N MET A 1 -8.40 -85.51 -9.48
CA MET A 1 -7.68 -84.44 -8.74
C MET A 1 -7.36 -83.29 -9.69
N ARG A 2 -8.15 -82.20 -9.64
CA ARG A 2 -7.91 -81.02 -10.47
C ARG A 2 -7.35 -79.92 -9.54
N THR A 3 -6.12 -79.59 -9.70
CA THR A 3 -5.43 -78.50 -8.98
C THR A 3 -5.76 -77.20 -9.66
N PHE A 4 -6.49 -76.32 -8.92
CA PHE A 4 -6.73 -74.91 -9.34
C PHE A 4 -5.51 -74.09 -8.93
N PHE A 5 -4.81 -73.48 -9.90
CA PHE A 5 -3.83 -72.45 -9.69
C PHE A 5 -4.56 -71.09 -9.61
N ILE A 6 -4.64 -70.53 -8.41
CA ILE A 6 -5.07 -69.13 -8.22
C ILE A 6 -3.89 -68.22 -8.48
N SER A 7 -3.91 -67.57 -9.65
CA SER A 7 -2.93 -66.58 -9.99
C SER A 7 -3.27 -65.28 -9.29
N LEU A 8 -2.50 -64.93 -8.26
CA LEU A 8 -2.63 -63.68 -7.52
C LEU A 8 -2.06 -62.54 -8.34
N PHE A 9 -2.92 -61.77 -9.05
CA PHE A 9 -2.52 -60.50 -9.69
C PHE A 9 -2.36 -59.44 -8.62
N ILE A 10 -1.11 -59.18 -8.20
CA ILE A 10 -0.77 -58.01 -7.41
C ILE A 10 -0.76 -56.80 -8.35
N LEU A 11 -1.84 -56.03 -8.32
CA LEU A 11 -1.92 -54.70 -8.90
C LEU A 11 -0.99 -53.79 -8.09
N LEU A 12 0.22 -53.64 -8.60
CA LEU A 12 1.12 -52.56 -8.14
C LEU A 12 0.47 -51.22 -8.53
N TRP A 13 -0.23 -50.65 -7.59
CA TRP A 13 -0.68 -49.27 -7.67
C TRP A 13 0.57 -48.40 -7.53
N SER A 14 1.15 -48.01 -8.67
CA SER A 14 2.15 -46.96 -8.68
C SER A 14 1.48 -45.66 -8.26
N ALA A 15 1.68 -45.23 -7.01
CA ALA A 15 1.34 -43.90 -6.57
C ALA A 15 2.05 -42.92 -7.54
N PRO A 16 1.37 -41.86 -8.00
CA PRO A 16 2.05 -40.85 -8.81
C PRO A 16 3.21 -40.28 -7.98
N ALA A 17 4.40 -40.36 -8.53
CA ALA A 17 5.56 -39.71 -7.95
C ALA A 17 5.28 -38.21 -7.96
N TYR A 18 4.88 -37.66 -6.82
CA TYR A 18 4.78 -36.22 -6.66
C TYR A 18 6.19 -35.65 -6.84
N ALA A 19 6.35 -34.82 -7.86
CA ALA A 19 7.61 -34.15 -8.11
C ALA A 19 7.96 -33.27 -6.91
N ASP A 20 9.13 -33.50 -6.33
CA ASP A 20 9.68 -32.67 -5.25
C ASP A 20 9.97 -31.27 -5.85
N CYS A 21 9.07 -30.33 -5.63
CA CYS A 21 9.15 -29.00 -6.24
C CYS A 21 10.25 -28.17 -5.58
N LYS A 22 11.22 -27.73 -6.38
CA LYS A 22 12.27 -26.85 -5.91
C LYS A 22 11.74 -25.44 -5.59
N LYS A 23 12.30 -24.81 -4.56
CA LYS A 23 11.91 -23.46 -4.11
C LYS A 23 11.86 -22.44 -5.25
N GLU A 24 12.87 -22.45 -6.13
CA GLU A 24 12.95 -21.53 -7.26
C GLU A 24 11.79 -21.68 -8.24
N GLU A 25 11.33 -22.90 -8.48
CA GLU A 25 10.20 -23.20 -9.35
C GLU A 25 8.89 -22.73 -8.73
N VAL A 26 8.70 -22.96 -7.41
CA VAL A 26 7.54 -22.50 -6.66
C VAL A 26 7.48 -20.97 -6.68
N CYS A 27 8.59 -20.29 -6.42
CA CYS A 27 8.66 -18.82 -6.45
C CYS A 27 8.41 -18.24 -7.85
N LYS A 28 8.84 -18.96 -8.92
CA LYS A 28 8.55 -18.57 -10.30
C LYS A 28 7.08 -18.75 -10.65
N MET A 29 6.45 -19.82 -10.16
CA MET A 29 5.01 -20.06 -10.35
C MET A 29 4.17 -19.01 -9.64
N MET A 30 4.56 -18.53 -8.46
CA MET A 30 3.85 -17.49 -7.72
C MET A 30 3.66 -16.18 -8.50
N LYS A 31 4.53 -15.89 -9.46
CA LYS A 31 4.40 -14.70 -10.32
C LYS A 31 3.28 -14.83 -11.36
N LYS A 32 2.80 -16.05 -11.62
CA LYS A 32 1.86 -16.34 -12.71
C LYS A 32 0.58 -17.05 -12.27
N LEU A 33 0.60 -17.73 -11.14
CA LEU A 33 -0.48 -18.61 -10.68
C LEU A 33 -0.91 -18.25 -9.26
N GLY A 34 -2.19 -18.47 -8.94
CA GLY A 34 -2.70 -18.38 -7.57
C GLY A 34 -2.20 -19.54 -6.69
N HIS A 35 -2.20 -19.36 -5.36
CA HIS A 35 -1.70 -20.35 -4.38
C HIS A 35 -2.30 -21.74 -4.56
N PHE A 36 -3.61 -21.85 -4.79
CA PHE A 36 -4.29 -23.14 -4.97
C PHE A 36 -3.79 -23.88 -6.22
N ALA A 37 -3.62 -23.16 -7.35
CA ALA A 37 -3.11 -23.75 -8.59
C ALA A 37 -1.64 -24.21 -8.48
N ILE A 38 -0.89 -23.66 -7.54
CA ILE A 38 0.47 -24.10 -7.23
C ILE A 38 0.43 -25.37 -6.37
N LEU A 39 -0.43 -25.43 -5.36
CA LEU A 39 -0.60 -26.59 -4.49
C LEU A 39 -1.17 -27.80 -5.25
N ASP A 40 -1.99 -27.60 -6.28
CA ASP A 40 -2.43 -28.65 -7.18
C ASP A 40 -1.29 -29.31 -7.95
N LYS A 41 -0.24 -28.53 -8.29
CA LYS A 41 0.95 -29.02 -9.01
C LYS A 41 2.06 -29.50 -8.08
N CYS A 42 2.15 -28.90 -6.90
CA CYS A 42 3.16 -29.10 -5.89
C CYS A 42 2.50 -29.15 -4.50
N PRO A 43 1.88 -30.25 -4.08
CA PRO A 43 1.13 -30.36 -2.82
C PRO A 43 1.97 -29.96 -1.58
N ASP A 44 3.27 -30.24 -1.60
CA ASP A 44 4.18 -29.98 -0.48
C ASP A 44 4.76 -28.55 -0.49
N ALA A 45 4.34 -27.71 -1.43
CA ALA A 45 4.89 -26.36 -1.60
C ALA A 45 4.41 -25.35 -0.55
N GLY A 46 3.55 -25.71 0.40
CA GLY A 46 2.98 -24.75 1.37
C GLY A 46 4.01 -23.95 2.15
N ALA A 47 5.05 -24.60 2.68
CA ALA A 47 6.16 -23.93 3.37
C ALA A 47 6.98 -23.05 2.42
N LEU A 48 7.25 -23.53 1.21
CA LEU A 48 8.00 -22.80 0.18
C LEU A 48 7.26 -21.54 -0.29
N LEU A 49 5.93 -21.59 -0.39
CA LEU A 49 5.11 -20.43 -0.71
C LEU A 49 5.25 -19.30 0.32
N ILE A 50 5.31 -19.67 1.62
CA ILE A 50 5.53 -18.71 2.71
C ILE A 50 6.92 -18.09 2.60
N GLU A 51 7.95 -18.89 2.32
CA GLU A 51 9.31 -18.39 2.14
C GLU A 51 9.47 -17.50 0.92
N CYS A 52 8.88 -17.89 -0.22
CA CYS A 52 8.88 -17.06 -1.44
C CYS A 52 8.23 -15.71 -1.20
N LYS A 53 7.10 -15.69 -0.45
CA LYS A 53 6.40 -14.45 -0.08
C LYS A 53 7.26 -13.57 0.83
N LYS A 54 7.95 -14.16 1.82
CA LYS A 54 8.87 -13.43 2.70
C LYS A 54 10.04 -12.82 1.93
N THR A 55 10.65 -13.59 1.03
CA THR A 55 11.77 -13.12 0.20
C THR A 55 11.30 -12.00 -0.76
N SER A 56 10.15 -12.17 -1.40
CA SER A 56 9.57 -11.15 -2.29
C SER A 56 9.23 -9.87 -1.53
N ASN A 57 8.63 -9.99 -0.34
CA ASN A 57 8.32 -8.83 0.50
C ASN A 57 9.58 -8.12 0.99
N LYS A 58 10.64 -8.86 1.39
CA LYS A 58 11.91 -8.27 1.82
C LYS A 58 12.60 -7.52 0.68
N VAL A 59 12.65 -8.08 -0.52
CA VAL A 59 13.21 -7.41 -1.71
C VAL A 59 12.36 -6.20 -2.10
N MET A 60 11.03 -6.31 -2.05
CA MET A 60 10.12 -5.18 -2.30
C MET A 60 10.26 -4.10 -1.22
N GLU A 61 10.46 -4.47 0.04
CA GLU A 61 10.69 -3.54 1.15
C GLU A 61 12.04 -2.83 1.03
N GLU A 62 13.11 -3.55 0.68
CA GLU A 62 14.44 -2.97 0.40
C GLU A 62 14.47 -2.07 -0.85
N LEU A 63 13.65 -2.37 -1.88
CA LEU A 63 13.50 -1.55 -3.09
C LEU A 63 12.51 -0.40 -2.92
N SER A 64 11.69 -0.42 -1.87
CA SER A 64 10.59 0.54 -1.62
C SER A 64 10.80 1.41 -0.40
N GLU A 65 11.92 1.30 0.33
CA GLU A 65 12.24 2.26 1.39
C GLU A 65 12.34 3.65 0.75
N PRO A 66 11.43 4.57 1.10
CA PRO A 66 11.48 5.90 0.51
C PRO A 66 12.78 6.58 0.93
N SER A 67 13.60 6.96 -0.05
CA SER A 67 14.81 7.73 0.20
C SER A 67 14.41 9.19 0.40
N PHE A 68 14.05 9.54 1.64
CA PHE A 68 13.71 10.90 2.02
C PHE A 68 14.95 11.67 2.42
N VAL A 69 15.10 12.87 1.86
CA VAL A 69 16.18 13.82 2.19
C VAL A 69 15.55 15.14 2.63
N ASP A 70 15.87 15.59 3.83
CA ASP A 70 15.46 16.90 4.33
C ASP A 70 16.31 17.99 3.63
N ASN A 71 15.67 18.88 2.89
CA ASN A 71 16.35 19.94 2.13
C ASN A 71 16.74 21.14 3.00
N GLY A 72 16.29 21.21 4.26
CA GLY A 72 16.59 22.30 5.18
C GLY A 72 15.76 23.58 4.97
N ASP A 73 14.93 23.63 3.95
CA ASP A 73 14.07 24.76 3.57
C ASP A 73 12.58 24.54 3.91
N GLY A 74 12.27 23.52 4.72
CA GLY A 74 10.91 23.11 5.01
C GLY A 74 10.32 22.13 4.00
N THR A 75 11.16 21.62 3.11
CA THR A 75 10.78 20.59 2.13
C THR A 75 11.59 19.30 2.31
N ILE A 76 11.06 18.19 1.80
CA ILE A 76 11.67 16.87 1.82
C ILE A 76 11.62 16.30 0.41
N THR A 77 12.77 15.90 -0.12
CA THR A 77 12.86 15.18 -1.39
C THR A 77 12.62 13.70 -1.17
N ASP A 78 11.72 13.12 -1.95
CA ASP A 78 11.51 11.67 -2.10
C ASP A 78 12.13 11.23 -3.43
N ALA A 79 13.37 10.74 -3.35
CA ALA A 79 14.15 10.41 -4.54
C ALA A 79 13.56 9.23 -5.31
N ASN A 80 12.98 8.25 -4.61
CA ASN A 80 12.41 7.06 -5.23
C ASN A 80 11.17 7.36 -6.07
N ASN A 81 10.33 8.28 -5.59
CA ASN A 81 9.09 8.65 -6.26
C ASN A 81 9.21 9.94 -7.09
N LYS A 82 10.39 10.57 -7.10
CA LYS A 82 10.63 11.86 -7.78
C LYS A 82 9.63 12.93 -7.33
N LEU A 83 9.44 13.03 -6.02
CA LEU A 83 8.52 13.98 -5.40
C LEU A 83 9.27 14.92 -4.46
N ILE A 84 8.73 16.11 -4.28
CA ILE A 84 9.10 17.03 -3.20
C ILE A 84 7.87 17.21 -2.33
N TRP A 85 8.02 16.96 -1.04
CA TRP A 85 6.99 17.11 -0.03
C TRP A 85 7.20 18.36 0.80
N HIS A 86 6.13 19.02 1.21
CA HIS A 86 6.23 19.94 2.33
C HIS A 86 6.46 19.13 3.63
N LYS A 87 7.36 19.60 4.48
CA LYS A 87 7.80 18.83 5.67
C LYS A 87 6.69 18.61 6.69
N SER A 88 5.67 19.47 6.71
CA SER A 88 4.53 19.38 7.62
C SER A 88 3.20 19.42 6.86
N GLY A 89 2.13 18.95 7.51
CA GLY A 89 0.77 19.21 7.05
C GLY A 89 0.43 20.70 7.13
N ILE A 90 -0.52 21.13 6.33
CA ILE A 90 -1.08 22.49 6.42
C ILE A 90 -2.25 22.46 7.42
N TYR A 91 -2.06 23.06 8.59
CA TYR A 91 -2.96 23.00 9.73
C TYR A 91 -4.16 23.97 9.60
N LYS A 92 -4.75 24.00 8.42
CA LYS A 92 -5.99 24.70 8.11
C LYS A 92 -7.00 23.73 7.53
N LYS A 93 -8.26 23.87 7.90
CA LYS A 93 -9.33 23.00 7.43
C LYS A 93 -9.83 23.41 6.06
N PHE A 94 -10.06 22.41 5.21
CA PHE A 94 -10.49 22.59 3.83
C PHE A 94 -11.54 21.54 3.44
N SER A 95 -12.41 21.89 2.49
CA SER A 95 -12.98 20.90 1.58
C SER A 95 -11.94 20.54 0.52
N LEU A 96 -12.09 19.39 -0.16
CA LEU A 96 -11.12 18.99 -1.17
C LEU A 96 -10.93 20.05 -2.27
N ARG A 97 -12.02 20.71 -2.70
CA ARG A 97 -11.95 21.79 -3.69
C ARG A 97 -11.11 22.98 -3.19
N LYS A 98 -11.34 23.40 -1.93
CA LYS A 98 -10.55 24.49 -1.31
C LYS A 98 -9.08 24.08 -1.10
N ALA A 99 -8.82 22.81 -0.74
CA ALA A 99 -7.47 22.27 -0.61
C ALA A 99 -6.70 22.31 -1.95
N LYS A 100 -7.33 21.91 -3.05
CA LYS A 100 -6.75 22.00 -4.40
C LYS A 100 -6.46 23.44 -4.81
N ALA A 101 -7.39 24.36 -4.56
CA ALA A 101 -7.21 25.79 -4.85
C ALA A 101 -6.07 26.41 -4.03
N TYR A 102 -6.00 26.09 -2.74
CA TYR A 102 -4.89 26.51 -1.87
C TYR A 102 -3.55 25.99 -2.39
N ALA A 103 -3.45 24.69 -2.64
CA ALA A 103 -2.21 24.06 -3.12
C ALA A 103 -1.69 24.71 -4.42
N ALA A 104 -2.56 25.02 -5.36
CA ALA A 104 -2.20 25.64 -6.64
C ALA A 104 -1.53 27.03 -6.50
N THR A 105 -1.82 27.75 -5.41
CA THR A 105 -1.31 29.10 -5.14
C THR A 105 -0.27 29.16 -4.03
N ALA A 106 -0.07 28.06 -3.30
CA ALA A 106 0.86 27.97 -2.17
C ALA A 106 2.31 28.24 -2.60
N LYS A 107 3.06 28.89 -1.71
CA LYS A 107 4.48 29.21 -1.84
C LYS A 107 5.28 28.67 -0.64
N GLU A 108 4.85 27.56 -0.10
CA GLU A 108 5.49 26.91 1.04
C GLU A 108 6.95 26.53 0.69
N GLY A 109 7.89 26.76 1.61
CA GLY A 109 9.31 26.58 1.35
C GLY A 109 9.87 27.57 0.30
N GLY A 110 9.19 28.69 0.02
CA GLY A 110 9.58 29.66 -1.00
C GLY A 110 9.39 29.21 -2.44
N ILE A 111 8.84 28.03 -2.67
CA ILE A 111 8.63 27.42 -3.99
C ILE A 111 7.15 27.26 -4.31
N GLY A 112 6.83 27.19 -5.57
CA GLY A 112 5.46 26.95 -6.05
C GLY A 112 5.29 25.60 -6.76
N GLY A 113 4.13 25.42 -7.39
CA GLY A 113 3.79 24.19 -8.11
C GLY A 113 3.31 23.05 -7.22
N TRP A 114 2.82 23.39 -6.04
CA TRP A 114 2.24 22.46 -5.10
C TRP A 114 0.89 21.91 -5.56
N ARG A 115 0.59 20.71 -5.15
CA ARG A 115 -0.71 20.05 -5.35
C ARG A 115 -1.08 19.19 -4.14
N VAL A 116 -2.34 18.80 -4.07
CA VAL A 116 -2.82 17.76 -3.16
C VAL A 116 -2.31 16.40 -3.67
N PRO A 117 -1.76 15.52 -2.81
CA PRO A 117 -1.28 14.21 -3.22
C PRO A 117 -2.42 13.26 -3.63
N THR A 118 -2.09 12.26 -4.40
CA THR A 118 -2.91 11.06 -4.58
C THR A 118 -2.82 10.16 -3.34
N LEU A 119 -3.73 9.19 -3.19
CA LEU A 119 -3.67 8.22 -2.08
C LEU A 119 -2.39 7.37 -2.15
N PRO A 120 -1.98 6.80 -3.29
CA PRO A 120 -0.71 6.09 -3.37
C PRO A 120 0.49 6.93 -2.93
N GLU A 121 0.56 8.19 -3.34
CA GLU A 121 1.64 9.09 -2.93
C GLU A 121 1.62 9.35 -1.42
N LEU A 122 0.49 9.74 -0.85
CA LEU A 122 0.43 10.05 0.59
C LEU A 122 0.69 8.82 1.46
N LYS A 123 0.36 7.62 0.96
CA LYS A 123 0.69 6.34 1.61
C LYS A 123 2.19 6.07 1.71
N THR A 124 3.03 6.65 0.84
CA THR A 124 4.48 6.45 0.94
C THR A 124 5.07 7.04 2.22
N LEU A 125 4.37 7.99 2.84
CA LEU A 125 4.76 8.57 4.12
C LEU A 125 4.42 7.66 5.32
N LEU A 126 3.50 6.67 5.14
CA LEU A 126 3.09 5.75 6.20
C LEU A 126 4.21 4.74 6.50
N GLN A 127 4.43 4.53 7.78
CA GLN A 127 5.35 3.52 8.29
C GLN A 127 4.63 2.21 8.64
N THR A 128 5.35 1.10 8.65
CA THR A 128 4.83 -0.22 9.03
C THR A 128 4.59 -0.38 10.53
N LYS A 129 5.13 0.54 11.32
CA LYS A 129 4.96 0.61 12.79
C LYS A 129 4.97 2.06 13.26
N LYS A 130 4.42 2.31 14.45
CA LYS A 130 4.55 3.63 15.09
C LYS A 130 5.99 3.91 15.48
N ILE A 131 6.52 5.02 15.01
CA ILE A 131 7.84 5.52 15.37
C ILE A 131 7.74 6.97 15.86
N LEU A 132 8.81 7.48 16.47
CA LEU A 132 8.89 8.88 16.83
C LEU A 132 9.07 9.71 15.55
N ASN A 133 8.15 10.65 15.32
CA ASN A 133 8.26 11.61 14.22
C ASN A 133 9.19 12.79 14.59
N ALA A 134 9.34 13.76 13.71
CA ALA A 134 10.18 14.93 13.92
C ALA A 134 9.77 15.80 15.12
N THR A 135 8.54 15.67 15.62
CA THR A 135 8.05 16.37 16.83
C THR A 135 8.20 15.53 18.11
N GLY A 136 8.78 14.34 18.03
CA GLY A 136 8.94 13.42 19.17
C GLY A 136 7.68 12.67 19.56
N LYS A 137 6.63 12.71 18.74
CA LYS A 137 5.37 11.99 18.96
C LYS A 137 5.35 10.66 18.20
N LYS A 138 4.79 9.61 18.82
CA LYS A 138 4.60 8.32 18.16
C LYS A 138 3.47 8.39 17.13
N ALA A 139 3.82 8.20 15.86
CA ALA A 139 2.89 8.21 14.73
C ALA A 139 3.28 7.17 13.68
N TRP A 140 2.40 6.94 12.71
CA TRP A 140 2.63 6.09 11.54
C TRP A 140 3.18 6.89 10.36
N ILE A 141 4.03 7.89 10.62
CA ILE A 141 4.64 8.73 9.59
C ILE A 141 6.16 8.64 9.67
N HIS A 142 6.82 8.81 8.53
CA HIS A 142 8.29 8.81 8.46
C HIS A 142 8.89 9.90 9.37
N PRO A 143 10.01 9.63 10.08
CA PRO A 143 10.57 10.51 11.12
C PRO A 143 10.89 11.93 10.69
N LEU A 144 11.24 12.15 9.42
CA LEU A 144 11.57 13.49 8.90
C LEU A 144 10.37 14.42 8.81
N PHE A 145 9.14 13.87 8.82
CA PHE A 145 7.93 14.67 8.69
C PHE A 145 7.37 15.09 10.06
N THR A 146 6.79 16.29 10.10
CA THR A 146 6.14 16.81 11.30
C THR A 146 4.63 16.66 11.18
N ASP A 147 4.05 15.86 12.06
CA ASP A 147 2.60 15.74 12.23
C ASP A 147 2.27 15.79 13.73
N ASP A 148 1.71 16.89 14.18
CA ASP A 148 1.47 17.18 15.60
C ASP A 148 0.18 16.61 16.13
N GLY A 149 -0.70 16.18 15.24
CA GLY A 149 -2.06 16.08 15.62
C GLY A 149 -2.85 14.89 15.17
N ASP A 150 -4.11 15.01 15.47
CA ASP A 150 -5.18 14.07 15.18
C ASP A 150 -5.88 14.51 13.89
N TYR A 151 -5.14 14.50 12.76
CA TYR A 151 -5.55 15.11 11.53
C TYR A 151 -5.76 14.10 10.42
N TYR A 152 -6.85 14.26 9.66
CA TYR A 152 -7.10 13.56 8.42
C TYR A 152 -6.69 14.47 7.25
N TYR A 153 -5.87 13.95 6.36
CA TYR A 153 -5.34 14.67 5.21
C TYR A 153 -5.98 14.21 3.92
N TRP A 154 -6.47 15.17 3.13
CA TRP A 154 -7.06 14.93 1.81
C TRP A 154 -6.07 14.29 0.83
N THR A 155 -6.61 13.40 0.01
CA THR A 155 -5.97 12.98 -1.25
C THR A 155 -6.85 13.37 -2.44
N THR A 156 -6.27 13.40 -3.64
CA THR A 156 -7.05 13.62 -4.87
C THR A 156 -7.72 12.35 -5.37
N THR A 157 -7.37 11.18 -4.84
CA THR A 157 -7.94 9.89 -5.22
C THR A 157 -9.40 9.82 -4.77
N THR A 158 -10.29 9.66 -5.73
CA THR A 158 -11.72 9.56 -5.51
C THR A 158 -12.16 8.11 -5.35
N CYS A 159 -13.42 7.89 -5.06
CA CYS A 159 -14.00 6.56 -5.01
C CYS A 159 -13.97 5.84 -6.37
N ASP A 160 -14.04 6.59 -7.47
CA ASP A 160 -14.04 6.05 -8.82
C ASP A 160 -12.66 5.56 -9.25
N ASP A 161 -11.60 6.12 -8.64
CA ASP A 161 -10.20 5.77 -8.93
C ASP A 161 -9.75 4.46 -8.27
N VAL A 162 -10.59 3.87 -7.41
CA VAL A 162 -10.19 2.74 -6.56
C VAL A 162 -11.01 1.49 -6.87
N SER A 163 -10.47 0.63 -7.73
CA SER A 163 -11.09 -0.65 -8.09
C SER A 163 -11.12 -1.68 -6.95
N PHE A 164 -10.38 -1.44 -5.86
CA PHE A 164 -10.19 -2.42 -4.78
C PHE A 164 -11.07 -2.21 -3.54
N ILE A 165 -12.12 -1.38 -3.59
CA ILE A 165 -13.09 -1.33 -2.49
C ILE A 165 -13.85 -2.65 -2.46
N VAL A 166 -13.44 -3.55 -1.56
CA VAL A 166 -14.02 -4.89 -1.41
C VAL A 166 -15.33 -4.82 -0.63
N ASP A 167 -15.44 -3.87 0.29
CA ASP A 167 -16.63 -3.71 1.13
C ASP A 167 -17.82 -3.15 0.32
N ARG A 168 -18.89 -3.94 0.24
CA ARG A 168 -20.12 -3.59 -0.50
C ARG A 168 -20.76 -2.31 0.01
N TYR A 169 -20.72 -2.08 1.32
CA TYR A 169 -21.33 -0.93 1.95
C TYR A 169 -20.54 0.34 1.63
N GLN A 170 -19.22 0.30 1.79
CA GLN A 170 -18.34 1.38 1.39
C GLN A 170 -18.46 1.71 -0.10
N LYS A 171 -18.48 0.68 -0.96
CA LYS A 171 -18.66 0.86 -2.40
C LYS A 171 -19.97 1.57 -2.73
N LYS A 172 -21.08 1.14 -2.13
CA LYS A 172 -22.39 1.75 -2.34
C LYS A 172 -22.42 3.21 -1.91
N ILE A 173 -21.91 3.53 -0.71
CA ILE A 173 -21.93 4.89 -0.17
C ILE A 173 -20.95 5.79 -0.94
N CYS A 174 -19.80 5.28 -1.34
CA CYS A 174 -18.78 6.01 -2.08
C CYS A 174 -19.31 6.55 -3.41
N HIS A 175 -20.21 5.82 -4.07
CA HIS A 175 -20.86 6.23 -5.32
C HIS A 175 -22.20 6.99 -5.10
N GLN A 176 -22.64 7.14 -3.84
CA GLN A 176 -23.88 7.88 -3.54
C GLN A 176 -23.58 9.37 -3.28
N GLY A 177 -24.34 10.21 -3.96
CA GLY A 177 -24.33 11.66 -3.70
C GLY A 177 -23.18 12.40 -4.37
N GLU A 178 -22.54 13.31 -3.64
CA GLU A 178 -21.61 14.30 -4.18
C GLU A 178 -20.16 13.79 -4.39
N GLY A 179 -19.98 12.48 -4.31
CA GLY A 179 -18.67 11.84 -4.41
C GLY A 179 -17.86 11.89 -3.12
N GLY A 180 -16.90 11.00 -3.01
CA GLY A 180 -15.97 10.89 -1.91
C GLY A 180 -14.53 10.88 -2.37
N ALA A 181 -13.63 11.27 -1.50
CA ALA A 181 -12.19 11.13 -1.69
C ALA A 181 -11.56 10.50 -0.45
N TRP A 182 -10.39 9.91 -0.65
CA TRP A 182 -9.66 9.23 0.40
C TRP A 182 -8.86 10.20 1.27
N LEU A 183 -8.74 9.83 2.52
CA LEU A 183 -8.02 10.56 3.57
C LEU A 183 -7.03 9.62 4.26
N VAL A 184 -5.91 10.16 4.68
CA VAL A 184 -4.91 9.45 5.49
C VAL A 184 -4.78 10.13 6.85
N HIS A 185 -4.67 9.32 7.90
CA HIS A 185 -4.49 9.77 9.28
C HIS A 185 -3.24 9.12 9.88
N PHE A 186 -2.18 9.90 10.08
CA PHE A 186 -0.88 9.37 10.48
C PHE A 186 -0.77 8.97 11.96
N LYS A 187 -1.55 9.54 12.85
CA LYS A 187 -1.51 9.16 14.29
C LYS A 187 -1.97 7.72 14.54
N ILE A 188 -2.95 7.25 13.76
CA ILE A 188 -3.54 5.92 13.90
C ILE A 188 -3.29 5.00 12.71
N GLY A 189 -2.66 5.50 11.64
CA GLY A 189 -2.39 4.74 10.42
C GLY A 189 -3.66 4.40 9.62
N ALA A 190 -4.73 5.17 9.80
CA ALA A 190 -6.00 4.89 9.16
C ALA A 190 -6.09 5.52 7.76
N ILE A 191 -6.78 4.82 6.88
CA ILE A 191 -7.18 5.31 5.56
C ILE A 191 -8.70 5.19 5.51
N ILE A 192 -9.35 6.33 5.34
CA ILE A 192 -10.82 6.41 5.26
C ILE A 192 -11.20 7.24 4.04
N TRP A 193 -12.47 7.18 3.65
CA TRP A 193 -12.99 8.14 2.66
C TRP A 193 -14.03 9.04 3.32
N HIS A 194 -14.22 10.22 2.74
CA HIS A 194 -15.24 11.17 3.19
C HIS A 194 -15.75 12.00 2.02
N PHE A 195 -16.94 12.60 2.18
CA PHE A 195 -17.54 13.47 1.17
C PHE A 195 -16.65 14.68 0.87
N VAL A 196 -16.41 14.96 -0.39
CA VAL A 196 -15.48 16.01 -0.86
C VAL A 196 -15.88 17.44 -0.43
N LYS A 197 -17.13 17.66 -0.09
CA LYS A 197 -17.64 18.94 0.42
C LYS A 197 -17.39 19.17 1.91
N SER A 198 -17.01 18.14 2.67
CA SER A 198 -16.67 18.31 4.08
C SER A 198 -15.50 19.28 4.24
N GLU A 199 -15.65 20.29 5.09
CA GLU A 199 -14.63 21.32 5.33
C GLU A 199 -13.81 21.07 6.61
N ASN A 200 -13.72 19.84 7.08
CA ASN A 200 -13.14 19.49 8.37
C ASN A 200 -11.76 18.85 8.30
N PHE A 201 -11.16 18.74 7.12
CA PHE A 201 -9.93 18.00 6.93
C PHE A 201 -8.79 18.90 6.45
N TYR A 202 -7.59 18.39 6.56
CA TYR A 202 -6.36 19.10 6.32
C TYR A 202 -5.76 18.72 4.97
N VAL A 203 -4.66 19.33 4.57
CA VAL A 203 -3.95 19.00 3.33
C VAL A 203 -2.46 18.83 3.60
N TRP A 204 -1.87 17.84 2.96
CA TRP A 204 -0.43 17.77 2.77
C TRP A 204 -0.09 18.23 1.37
N LEU A 205 1.05 18.90 1.20
CA LEU A 205 1.45 19.41 -0.11
C LEU A 205 2.57 18.56 -0.70
N VAL A 206 2.45 18.29 -1.99
CA VAL A 206 3.43 17.57 -2.79
C VAL A 206 3.59 18.24 -4.15
N LYS A 207 4.77 18.13 -4.75
CA LYS A 207 5.03 18.48 -6.15
C LYS A 207 5.97 17.48 -6.79
N ASN A 208 6.00 17.41 -8.10
CA ASN A 208 6.99 16.60 -8.79
C ASN A 208 8.37 17.24 -8.66
N ALA A 209 9.40 16.44 -8.43
CA ALA A 209 10.77 16.89 -8.56
C ALA A 209 11.06 17.17 -10.06
N SER A 210 11.64 18.28 -10.35
CA SER A 210 12.07 18.67 -11.70
C SER A 210 13.35 17.95 -12.11
#